data_90258da72c27470212cb3ed5614f7f20
#
_entry.id   90258da72c27470212cb3ed5614f7f20
#
_cell.length_a   1.000
_cell.length_b   1.000
_cell.length_c   1.000
_cell.angle_alpha   90.00
_cell.angle_beta   90.00
_cell.angle_gamma   90.00
#
_symmetry.space_group_name_H-M   'P 1'
#
loop_
_entity.id
_entity.type
_entity.pdbx_description
1 polymer ?
#
loop_
_entity_poly.entity_id
_entity_poly.type
_entity_poly.pdbx_seq_one_letter_code
_entity_poly.pdbx_strand_id
1 'polypeptide(L)'
;MTLRKKIILSNILMVLIPVLITAAAVFLCMKTSMGSYWHTLETMYKDENNLQSAQSLIYTYKKELWETDWEAAVFDRNENMNNLEKQLADMGYYIQVRMNGEEVYSNISPEDMDAAVAVAGSALSTAKMLTASKGDVSVIKYSFFRDIAACSIIAVHIAHSAVQPCS
;
A
#
# COMPACT_ATOMS: atom_id res chain seq x y z
N MET A 1 -16.69 58.61 -28.71
CA MET A 1 -17.39 57.33 -28.36
C MET A 1 -18.86 57.70 -28.16
N THR A 2 -19.76 57.11 -28.94
CA THR A 2 -21.21 57.44 -28.85
C THR A 2 -21.82 56.90 -27.57
N LEU A 3 -22.78 57.58 -26.96
CA LEU A 3 -23.43 57.23 -25.68
C LEU A 3 -23.90 55.77 -25.66
N ARG A 4 -24.40 55.23 -26.76
CA ARG A 4 -24.83 53.86 -26.94
C ARG A 4 -23.69 52.86 -26.71
N LYS A 5 -22.48 53.13 -27.21
CA LYS A 5 -21.31 52.23 -27.02
C LYS A 5 -20.87 52.20 -25.56
N LYS A 6 -20.96 53.28 -24.81
CA LYS A 6 -20.63 53.33 -23.38
C LYS A 6 -21.61 52.50 -22.54
N ILE A 7 -22.93 52.58 -22.85
CA ILE A 7 -23.96 51.82 -22.12
C ILE A 7 -23.79 50.31 -22.38
N ILE A 8 -23.56 49.90 -23.63
CA ILE A 8 -23.34 48.48 -24.00
C ILE A 8 -22.07 47.96 -23.32
N LEU A 9 -20.98 48.70 -23.34
CA LEU A 9 -19.72 48.32 -22.72
C LEU A 9 -19.87 48.20 -21.20
N SER A 10 -20.59 49.12 -20.54
CA SER A 10 -20.85 49.06 -19.10
C SER A 10 -21.66 47.83 -18.71
N ASN A 11 -22.69 47.46 -19.48
CA ASN A 11 -23.49 46.29 -19.22
C ASN A 11 -22.70 44.99 -19.43
N ILE A 12 -21.87 44.93 -20.47
CA ILE A 12 -20.98 43.78 -20.70
C ILE A 12 -19.97 43.65 -19.56
N LEU A 13 -19.36 44.73 -19.12
CA LEU A 13 -18.40 44.74 -18.03
C LEU A 13 -19.03 44.32 -16.70
N MET A 14 -20.26 44.74 -16.45
CA MET A 14 -21.00 44.40 -15.22
C MET A 14 -21.30 42.92 -15.10
N VAL A 15 -21.45 42.20 -16.22
CA VAL A 15 -21.65 40.73 -16.23
C VAL A 15 -20.30 40.01 -16.28
N LEU A 16 -19.35 40.50 -17.04
CA LEU A 16 -18.08 39.83 -17.30
C LEU A 16 -17.16 39.82 -16.06
N ILE A 17 -17.15 40.88 -15.26
CA ILE A 17 -16.34 40.99 -14.06
C ILE A 17 -16.74 39.92 -13.00
N PRO A 18 -18.01 39.76 -12.60
CA PRO A 18 -18.41 38.73 -11.65
C PRO A 18 -18.09 37.30 -12.15
N VAL A 19 -18.30 37.07 -13.46
CA VAL A 19 -17.98 35.75 -14.05
C VAL A 19 -16.48 35.44 -13.98
N LEU A 20 -15.63 36.41 -14.26
CA LEU A 20 -14.18 36.24 -14.15
C LEU A 20 -13.73 36.03 -12.70
N ILE A 21 -14.32 36.77 -11.75
CA ILE A 21 -14.00 36.60 -10.31
C ILE A 21 -14.42 35.25 -9.83
N THR A 22 -15.62 34.77 -10.18
CA THR A 22 -16.09 33.44 -9.79
C THR A 22 -15.26 32.34 -10.43
N ALA A 23 -14.90 32.45 -11.70
CA ALA A 23 -14.02 31.51 -12.38
C ALA A 23 -12.62 31.45 -11.74
N ALA A 24 -12.04 32.60 -11.39
CA ALA A 24 -10.75 32.67 -10.70
C ALA A 24 -10.83 32.08 -9.30
N ALA A 25 -11.90 32.35 -8.54
CA ALA A 25 -12.11 31.77 -7.22
C ALA A 25 -12.23 30.23 -7.26
N VAL A 26 -13.02 29.70 -8.20
CA VAL A 26 -13.17 28.26 -8.42
C VAL A 26 -11.83 27.63 -8.82
N PHE A 27 -11.07 28.27 -9.71
CA PHE A 27 -9.76 27.80 -10.13
C PHE A 27 -8.75 27.75 -8.97
N LEU A 28 -8.72 28.77 -8.12
CA LEU A 28 -7.89 28.82 -6.92
C LEU A 28 -8.30 27.75 -5.91
N CYS A 29 -9.60 27.56 -5.66
CA CYS A 29 -10.10 26.50 -4.80
C CYS A 29 -9.73 25.11 -5.33
N MET A 30 -9.86 24.88 -6.64
CA MET A 30 -9.42 23.61 -7.25
C MET A 30 -7.93 23.38 -7.09
N LYS A 31 -7.10 24.41 -7.28
CA LYS A 31 -5.65 24.26 -7.19
C LYS A 31 -5.17 24.02 -5.76
N THR A 32 -5.80 24.58 -4.76
CA THR A 32 -5.39 24.44 -3.35
C THR A 32 -5.98 23.21 -2.67
N SER A 33 -7.24 22.87 -2.94
CA SER A 33 -7.91 21.75 -2.27
C SER A 33 -7.80 20.43 -3.03
N MET A 34 -7.81 20.43 -4.35
CA MET A 34 -7.74 19.21 -5.15
C MET A 34 -6.35 18.58 -5.20
N GLY A 35 -5.28 19.38 -5.12
CA GLY A 35 -3.92 18.82 -5.13
C GLY A 35 -3.68 17.87 -3.96
N SER A 36 -4.09 18.25 -2.76
CA SER A 36 -4.00 17.41 -1.57
C SER A 36 -4.94 16.20 -1.63
N TYR A 37 -6.16 16.39 -2.14
CA TYR A 37 -7.15 15.33 -2.24
C TYR A 37 -6.76 14.26 -3.28
N TRP A 38 -6.26 14.69 -4.45
CA TRP A 38 -5.76 13.75 -5.47
C TRP A 38 -4.55 12.96 -4.98
N HIS A 39 -3.62 13.60 -4.28
CA HIS A 39 -2.47 12.90 -3.69
C HIS A 39 -2.91 11.84 -2.66
N THR A 40 -3.91 12.17 -1.83
CA THR A 40 -4.46 11.21 -0.85
C THR A 40 -5.17 10.06 -1.55
N LEU A 41 -5.95 10.33 -2.60
CA LEU A 41 -6.60 9.28 -3.39
C LEU A 41 -5.58 8.40 -4.11
N GLU A 42 -4.56 8.99 -4.72
CA GLU A 42 -3.50 8.26 -5.43
C GLU A 42 -2.75 7.32 -4.49
N THR A 43 -2.42 7.77 -3.27
CA THR A 43 -1.78 6.90 -2.26
C THR A 43 -2.70 5.77 -1.83
N MET A 44 -3.98 6.05 -1.55
CA MET A 44 -4.96 5.03 -1.18
C MET A 44 -5.14 3.97 -2.27
N TYR A 45 -5.28 4.38 -3.53
CA TYR A 45 -5.40 3.44 -4.66
C TYR A 45 -4.11 2.63 -4.89
N LYS A 46 -2.96 3.25 -4.68
CA LYS A 46 -1.67 2.57 -4.82
C LYS A 46 -1.48 1.50 -3.75
N ASP A 47 -1.83 1.81 -2.51
CA ASP A 47 -1.71 0.88 -1.39
C ASP A 47 -2.68 -0.30 -1.51
N GLU A 48 -3.92 -0.07 -1.95
CA GLU A 48 -4.89 -1.13 -2.20
C GLU A 48 -4.45 -2.04 -3.36
N ASN A 49 -3.94 -1.46 -4.45
CA ASN A 49 -3.40 -2.21 -5.57
C ASN A 49 -2.15 -3.02 -5.16
N ASN A 50 -1.28 -2.47 -4.31
CA ASN A 50 -0.11 -3.17 -3.81
C ASN A 50 -0.51 -4.36 -2.94
N LEU A 51 -1.51 -4.21 -2.08
CA LEU A 51 -2.01 -5.29 -1.23
C LEU A 51 -2.56 -6.47 -2.07
N GLN A 52 -3.39 -6.17 -3.06
CA GLN A 52 -3.94 -7.19 -3.96
C GLN A 52 -2.84 -7.83 -4.82
N SER A 53 -1.90 -7.04 -5.29
CA SER A 53 -0.76 -7.52 -6.09
C SER A 53 0.14 -8.44 -5.27
N ALA A 54 0.47 -8.06 -4.03
CA ALA A 54 1.28 -8.86 -3.12
C ALA A 54 0.58 -10.19 -2.77
N GLN A 55 -0.73 -10.15 -2.51
CA GLN A 55 -1.53 -11.36 -2.26
C GLN A 55 -1.55 -12.30 -3.47
N SER A 56 -1.78 -11.75 -4.66
CA SER A 56 -1.75 -12.51 -5.91
C SER A 56 -0.39 -13.13 -6.19
N LEU A 57 0.67 -12.39 -5.89
CA LEU A 57 2.04 -12.84 -6.04
C LEU A 57 2.34 -14.04 -5.13
N ILE A 58 2.04 -13.94 -3.84
CA ILE A 58 2.20 -15.04 -2.87
C ILE A 58 1.42 -16.28 -3.33
N TYR A 59 0.20 -16.09 -3.82
CA TYR A 59 -0.62 -17.19 -4.32
C TYR A 59 -0.06 -17.83 -5.59
N THR A 60 0.51 -17.03 -6.49
CA THR A 60 1.13 -17.53 -7.73
C THR A 60 2.36 -18.38 -7.43
N TYR A 61 3.17 -17.96 -6.46
CA TYR A 61 4.40 -18.66 -6.05
C TYR A 61 4.18 -19.73 -4.97
N LYS A 62 2.92 -20.18 -4.74
CA LYS A 62 2.60 -21.18 -3.72
C LYS A 62 3.37 -22.51 -3.87
N LYS A 63 3.69 -22.90 -5.12
CA LYS A 63 4.44 -24.11 -5.41
C LYS A 63 5.89 -23.97 -4.95
N GLU A 64 6.50 -22.85 -5.25
CA GLU A 64 7.86 -22.51 -4.83
C GLU A 64 7.97 -22.38 -3.32
N LEU A 65 6.92 -21.85 -2.66
CA LEU A 65 6.83 -21.83 -1.18
C LEU A 65 6.82 -23.23 -0.58
N TRP A 66 6.14 -24.17 -1.24
CA TRP A 66 6.12 -25.58 -0.84
C TRP A 66 7.48 -26.27 -1.06
N GLU A 67 8.12 -26.06 -2.22
CA GLU A 67 9.33 -26.76 -2.63
C GLU A 67 10.61 -26.18 -1.98
N THR A 68 10.54 -24.97 -1.41
CA THR A 68 11.70 -24.34 -0.78
C THR A 68 12.05 -25.02 0.54
N ASP A 69 13.31 -25.37 0.70
CA ASP A 69 13.83 -25.84 1.98
C ASP A 69 14.16 -24.68 2.91
N TRP A 70 13.25 -24.41 3.84
CA TRP A 70 13.38 -23.33 4.81
C TRP A 70 14.30 -23.66 6.00
N GLU A 71 14.60 -24.94 6.21
CA GLU A 71 15.55 -25.38 7.23
C GLU A 71 17.00 -25.29 6.76
N ALA A 72 17.21 -25.36 5.43
CA ALA A 72 18.53 -25.16 4.86
C ALA A 72 18.97 -23.68 5.04
N ALA A 73 20.28 -23.50 5.11
CA ALA A 73 20.85 -22.15 5.19
C ALA A 73 20.27 -21.23 4.11
N VAL A 74 20.14 -19.94 4.42
CA VAL A 74 19.55 -18.88 3.59
C VAL A 74 20.03 -18.89 2.11
N PHE A 75 21.12 -19.55 1.82
CA PHE A 75 21.76 -19.66 0.51
C PHE A 75 21.18 -20.75 -0.41
N ASP A 76 20.36 -21.66 0.11
CA ASP A 76 19.83 -22.80 -0.67
C ASP A 76 18.38 -22.58 -1.15
N ARG A 77 17.93 -21.35 -1.19
CA ARG A 77 16.62 -20.98 -1.74
C ARG A 77 16.66 -21.05 -3.26
N ASN A 78 15.58 -21.58 -3.84
CA ASN A 78 15.46 -21.58 -5.28
C ASN A 78 15.33 -20.15 -5.85
N GLU A 79 15.68 -19.99 -7.12
CA GLU A 79 15.65 -18.69 -7.80
C GLU A 79 14.26 -18.03 -7.77
N ASN A 80 13.19 -18.83 -7.84
CA ASN A 80 11.81 -18.33 -7.81
C ASN A 80 11.47 -17.72 -6.44
N MET A 81 11.95 -18.31 -5.34
CA MET A 81 11.76 -17.72 -4.02
C MET A 81 12.50 -16.39 -3.85
N ASN A 82 13.72 -16.31 -4.38
CA ASN A 82 14.46 -15.04 -4.38
C ASN A 82 13.74 -13.97 -5.20
N ASN A 83 13.14 -14.36 -6.33
CA ASN A 83 12.35 -13.45 -7.16
C ASN A 83 11.07 -13.00 -6.46
N LEU A 84 10.37 -13.90 -5.76
CA LEU A 84 9.20 -13.56 -4.96
C LEU A 84 9.55 -12.55 -3.86
N GLU A 85 10.59 -12.82 -3.10
CA GLU A 85 11.05 -11.93 -2.03
C GLU A 85 11.41 -10.54 -2.57
N LYS A 86 12.15 -10.48 -3.69
CA LYS A 86 12.52 -9.23 -4.34
C LYS A 86 11.29 -8.45 -4.81
N GLN A 87 10.34 -9.10 -5.47
CA GLN A 87 9.12 -8.46 -5.95
C GLN A 87 8.25 -7.95 -4.79
N LEU A 88 8.17 -8.70 -3.67
CA LEU A 88 7.50 -8.25 -2.45
C LEU A 88 8.23 -7.05 -1.83
N ALA A 89 9.56 -7.09 -1.76
CA ALA A 89 10.37 -5.97 -1.26
C ALA A 89 10.22 -4.70 -2.12
N ASP A 90 10.13 -4.83 -3.44
CA ASP A 90 9.87 -3.71 -4.36
C ASP A 90 8.50 -3.06 -4.11
N MET A 91 7.54 -3.81 -3.56
CA MET A 91 6.24 -3.31 -3.10
C MET A 91 6.24 -2.87 -1.62
N GLY A 92 7.39 -2.94 -0.93
CA GLY A 92 7.53 -2.58 0.47
C GLY A 92 7.07 -3.66 1.46
N TYR A 93 6.90 -4.92 1.01
CA TYR A 93 6.55 -6.03 1.87
C TYR A 93 7.80 -6.80 2.31
N TYR A 94 7.87 -7.08 3.62
CA TYR A 94 8.84 -7.96 4.24
C TYR A 94 8.16 -9.25 4.66
N ILE A 95 8.91 -10.36 4.69
CA ILE A 95 8.34 -11.68 4.90
C ILE A 95 8.90 -12.38 6.13
N GLN A 96 8.05 -13.16 6.78
CA GLN A 96 8.43 -14.13 7.79
C GLN A 96 7.83 -15.50 7.43
N VAL A 97 8.64 -16.53 7.53
CA VAL A 97 8.19 -17.92 7.34
C VAL A 97 8.27 -18.66 8.66
N ARG A 98 7.18 -19.35 8.99
CA ARG A 98 7.08 -20.18 10.20
C ARG A 98 6.80 -21.63 9.83
N MET A 99 7.41 -22.55 10.55
CA MET A 99 7.18 -23.99 10.44
C MET A 99 6.81 -24.53 11.82
N ASN A 100 5.66 -25.20 11.92
CA ASN A 100 5.12 -25.70 13.21
C ASN A 100 5.01 -24.61 14.31
N GLY A 101 4.85 -23.35 13.90
CA GLY A 101 4.76 -22.20 14.82
C GLY A 101 6.11 -21.54 15.14
N GLU A 102 7.22 -22.17 14.84
CA GLU A 102 8.56 -21.61 14.99
C GLU A 102 8.97 -20.79 13.77
N GLU A 103 9.72 -19.71 13.99
CA GLU A 103 10.28 -18.88 12.93
C GLU A 103 11.50 -19.58 12.33
N VAL A 104 11.45 -19.86 11.03
CA VAL A 104 12.57 -20.43 10.27
C VAL A 104 13.26 -19.42 9.38
N TYR A 105 12.55 -18.34 9.03
CA TYR A 105 13.11 -17.23 8.27
C TYR A 105 12.32 -15.95 8.54
N SER A 106 13.02 -14.82 8.69
CA SER A 106 12.39 -13.50 8.77
C SER A 106 13.34 -12.41 8.25
N ASN A 107 12.81 -11.50 7.45
CA ASN A 107 13.41 -10.20 7.17
C ASN A 107 12.53 -9.03 7.68
N ILE A 108 11.54 -9.36 8.53
CA ILE A 108 10.67 -8.38 9.20
C ILE A 108 11.35 -7.94 10.50
N SER A 109 11.34 -6.64 10.80
CA SER A 109 11.82 -6.16 12.09
C SER A 109 10.86 -6.58 13.22
N PRO A 110 11.35 -6.72 14.47
CA PRO A 110 10.49 -7.04 15.61
C PRO A 110 9.36 -6.02 15.81
N GLU A 111 9.64 -4.72 15.60
CA GLU A 111 8.68 -3.63 15.73
C GLU A 111 7.55 -3.75 14.68
N ASP A 112 7.91 -4.08 13.44
CA ASP A 112 6.95 -4.27 12.35
C ASP A 112 6.09 -5.51 12.58
N MET A 113 6.66 -6.55 13.16
CA MET A 113 5.90 -7.75 13.54
C MET A 113 4.91 -7.45 14.67
N ASP A 114 5.29 -6.66 15.65
CA ASP A 114 4.38 -6.23 16.72
C ASP A 114 3.21 -5.40 16.16
N ALA A 115 3.49 -4.51 15.21
CA ALA A 115 2.46 -3.77 14.49
C ALA A 115 1.53 -4.69 13.70
N ALA A 116 2.06 -5.70 13.02
CA ALA A 116 1.28 -6.71 12.32
C ALA A 116 0.37 -7.51 13.26
N VAL A 117 0.86 -7.89 14.43
CA VAL A 117 0.07 -8.57 15.48
C VAL A 117 -1.04 -7.65 15.99
N ALA A 118 -0.78 -6.36 16.16
CA ALA A 118 -1.79 -5.38 16.59
C ALA A 118 -2.94 -5.22 15.57
N VAL A 119 -2.64 -5.39 14.27
CA VAL A 119 -3.65 -5.31 13.19
C VAL A 119 -4.40 -6.62 13.02
N ALA A 120 -3.70 -7.73 12.97
CA ALA A 120 -4.25 -9.06 12.63
C ALA A 120 -4.79 -9.83 13.85
N GLY A 121 -4.32 -9.50 15.06
CA GLY A 121 -4.74 -10.13 16.32
C GLY A 121 -4.54 -11.65 16.30
N SER A 122 -5.48 -12.37 16.90
CA SER A 122 -5.46 -13.84 16.95
C SER A 122 -5.61 -14.51 15.58
N ALA A 123 -6.13 -13.80 14.58
CA ALA A 123 -6.25 -14.32 13.22
C ALA A 123 -4.88 -14.60 12.58
N LEU A 124 -3.83 -13.91 13.02
CA LEU A 124 -2.46 -14.17 12.56
C LEU A 124 -2.00 -15.59 12.90
N SER A 125 -2.46 -16.17 14.00
CA SER A 125 -2.14 -17.55 14.39
C SER A 125 -3.12 -18.57 13.81
N THR A 126 -4.40 -18.25 13.73
CA THR A 126 -5.47 -19.22 13.46
C THR A 126 -5.92 -19.30 12.00
N ALA A 127 -5.86 -18.21 11.27
CA ALA A 127 -6.37 -18.18 9.89
C ALA A 127 -5.43 -18.88 8.91
N LYS A 128 -5.99 -19.65 7.96
CA LYS A 128 -5.23 -20.23 6.84
C LYS A 128 -4.81 -19.18 5.83
N MET A 129 -5.71 -18.25 5.54
CA MET A 129 -5.47 -17.07 4.70
C MET A 129 -5.99 -15.87 5.45
N LEU A 130 -5.21 -14.82 5.48
CA LEU A 130 -5.56 -13.56 6.09
C LEU A 130 -5.03 -12.42 5.22
N THR A 131 -5.86 -11.45 5.02
CA THR A 131 -5.45 -10.14 4.51
C THR A 131 -6.10 -9.10 5.40
N ALA A 132 -5.30 -8.31 6.06
CA ALA A 132 -5.76 -7.27 6.97
C ALA A 132 -4.95 -5.99 6.73
N SER A 133 -5.62 -4.85 6.77
CA SER A 133 -4.99 -3.54 6.66
C SER A 133 -5.65 -2.59 7.66
N LYS A 134 -4.83 -1.82 8.38
CA LYS A 134 -5.30 -0.80 9.30
C LYS A 134 -4.28 0.34 9.38
N GLY A 135 -4.69 1.53 8.95
CA GLY A 135 -3.78 2.67 8.80
C GLY A 135 -2.66 2.34 7.81
N ASP A 136 -1.44 2.55 8.24
CA ASP A 136 -0.24 2.35 7.42
C ASP A 136 0.29 0.90 7.43
N VAL A 137 -0.39 -0.01 8.12
CA VAL A 137 0.05 -1.41 8.27
C VAL A 137 -0.84 -2.33 7.46
N SER A 138 -0.25 -3.13 6.60
CA SER A 138 -0.92 -4.18 5.84
C SER A 138 -0.25 -5.54 6.09
N VAL A 139 -1.06 -6.55 6.32
CA VAL A 139 -0.61 -7.90 6.66
C VAL A 139 -1.28 -8.92 5.75
N ILE A 140 -0.49 -9.78 5.15
CA ILE A 140 -0.94 -10.93 4.37
C ILE A 140 -0.39 -12.17 5.03
N LYS A 141 -1.23 -13.18 5.25
CA LYS A 141 -0.81 -14.50 5.70
C LYS A 141 -1.31 -15.56 4.74
N TYR A 142 -0.46 -16.51 4.43
CA TYR A 142 -0.80 -17.71 3.70
C TYR A 142 -0.22 -18.94 4.42
N SER A 143 -1.08 -19.92 4.77
CA SER A 143 -0.66 -21.18 5.40
C SER A 143 -0.76 -22.31 4.41
N PHE A 144 0.22 -23.19 4.43
CA PHE A 144 0.32 -24.39 3.62
C PHE A 144 0.87 -25.54 4.46
N PHE A 145 0.71 -26.77 3.98
CA PHE A 145 1.29 -27.92 4.61
C PHE A 145 2.42 -28.45 3.73
N ARG A 146 3.52 -28.78 4.32
CA ARG A 146 4.62 -29.50 3.70
C ARG A 146 4.79 -30.82 4.43
N ASP A 147 4.44 -31.92 3.77
CA ASP A 147 4.32 -33.24 4.41
C ASP A 147 3.39 -33.19 5.64
N ILE A 148 3.94 -33.31 6.84
CA ILE A 148 3.22 -33.22 8.11
C ILE A 148 3.41 -31.87 8.82
N ALA A 149 4.28 -31.01 8.30
CA ALA A 149 4.59 -29.72 8.92
C ALA A 149 3.60 -28.63 8.49
N ALA A 150 3.07 -27.90 9.46
CA ALA A 150 2.25 -26.73 9.21
C ALA A 150 3.17 -25.51 8.95
N CYS A 151 3.18 -25.03 7.72
CA CYS A 151 3.98 -23.89 7.32
C CYS A 151 3.09 -22.65 7.11
N SER A 152 3.64 -21.47 7.37
CA SER A 152 2.98 -20.22 7.03
C SER A 152 3.99 -19.17 6.60
N ILE A 153 3.62 -18.40 5.58
CA ILE A 153 4.29 -17.15 5.20
C ILE A 153 3.43 -15.98 5.68
N ILE A 154 4.09 -15.01 6.28
CA ILE A 154 3.49 -13.74 6.71
C ILE A 154 4.24 -12.64 5.97
N ALA A 155 3.53 -11.80 5.25
CA ALA A 155 4.08 -10.62 4.59
C ALA A 155 3.51 -9.37 5.25
N VAL A 156 4.38 -8.44 5.61
CA VAL A 156 4.04 -7.20 6.31
C VAL A 156 4.55 -6.01 5.51
N HIS A 157 3.69 -5.04 5.32
CA HIS A 157 4.03 -3.73 4.76
C HIS A 157 3.68 -2.66 5.78
N ILE A 158 4.61 -1.74 6.03
CA ILE A 158 4.37 -0.55 6.83
C ILE A 158 4.75 0.66 5.98
N ALA A 159 3.75 1.49 5.66
CA ALA A 159 3.99 2.76 5.03
C ALA A 159 4.59 3.72 6.09
N HIS A 160 5.91 3.79 6.15
CA HIS A 160 6.55 4.80 6.96
C HIS A 160 6.18 6.17 6.38
N SER A 161 5.26 6.87 7.03
CA SER A 161 5.03 8.29 6.76
C SER A 161 6.39 8.96 6.87
N ALA A 162 6.93 9.43 5.76
CA ALA A 162 8.15 10.21 5.76
C ALA A 162 7.90 11.43 6.66
N VAL A 163 8.35 11.33 7.91
CA VAL A 163 8.41 12.48 8.82
C VAL A 163 9.38 13.44 8.14
N GLN A 164 8.85 14.45 7.44
CA GLN A 164 9.66 15.56 6.99
C GLN A 164 10.27 16.20 8.26
N PRO A 165 11.60 16.25 8.35
CA PRO A 165 12.19 17.01 9.43
C PRO A 165 11.76 18.46 9.27
N CYS A 166 11.05 18.99 10.26
CA CYS A 166 10.83 20.42 10.39
C CYS A 166 12.19 21.09 10.47
N SER A 167 12.57 21.79 9.39
CA SER A 167 13.69 22.73 9.36
C SER A 167 13.22 24.11 9.78
#